data_842c554eae437b7c9eff4f31483215bb
#
_entry.id   842c554eae437b7c9eff4f31483215bb
#
_cell.length_a   1.000
_cell.length_b   1.000
_cell.length_c   1.000
_cell.angle_alpha   90.00
_cell.angle_beta   90.00
_cell.angle_gamma   90.00
#
_symmetry.space_group_name_H-M   'P 1'
#
loop_
_entity.id
_entity.type
_entity.pdbx_description
1 polymer ?
#
loop_
_entity_poly.entity_id
_entity_poly.type
_entity_poly.pdbx_seq_one_letter_code
_entity_poly.pdbx_strand_id
1 'polypeptide(L)' 'MTDTMMIRDCIRSQGMKLGHVAHVLGITNNTLRCKLENESEFKVSEAEKLSKMLGMTVERRDRCFFGPAG' A
#
# COMPACT_ATOMS: atom_id res chain seq x y z
N MET A 1 -5.69 -3.31 10.81
CA MET A 1 -5.89 -2.05 10.10
C MET A 1 -4.62 -1.66 9.35
N THR A 2 -4.75 -1.25 8.12
CA THR A 2 -3.61 -0.88 7.30
C THR A 2 -3.00 0.45 7.77
N ASP A 3 -1.67 0.49 7.91
CA ASP A 3 -0.97 1.72 8.25
C ASP A 3 -0.70 2.50 6.96
N THR A 4 -1.69 3.28 6.56
CA THR A 4 -1.61 4.01 5.30
C THR A 4 -0.59 5.14 5.33
N MET A 5 -0.31 5.70 6.49
CA MET A 5 0.71 6.74 6.60
C MET A 5 2.10 6.19 6.28
N MET A 6 2.41 5.01 6.80
CA MET A 6 3.68 4.37 6.50
C MET A 6 3.79 4.04 5.02
N ILE A 7 2.70 3.56 4.42
CA ILE A 7 2.68 3.24 2.98
C ILE A 7 2.90 4.51 2.15
N ARG A 8 2.20 5.59 2.49
CA ARG A 8 2.37 6.86 1.78
C ARG A 8 3.80 7.37 1.90
N ASP A 9 4.39 7.26 3.09
CA ASP A 9 5.75 7.71 3.30
C ASP A 9 6.74 6.88 2.48
N CYS A 10 6.53 5.57 2.39
CA CYS A 10 7.37 4.71 1.57
C CYS A 10 7.28 5.08 0.10
N ILE A 11 6.06 5.31 -0.40
CA ILE A 11 5.85 5.72 -1.80
C ILE A 11 6.57 7.04 -2.07
N ARG A 12 6.41 7.99 -1.17
CA ARG A 12 7.02 9.31 -1.31
C ARG A 12 8.54 9.24 -1.26
N SER A 13 9.07 8.48 -0.31
CA SER A 13 10.52 8.40 -0.14
C SER A 13 11.21 7.74 -1.33
N GLN A 14 10.50 6.89 -2.06
CA GLN A 14 11.04 6.26 -3.25
C GLN A 14 10.74 7.05 -4.52
N GLY A 15 10.11 8.20 -4.39
CA GLY A 15 9.82 9.07 -5.52
C GLY A 15 8.80 8.53 -6.49
N MET A 16 7.96 7.62 -6.07
CA MET A 16 6.93 7.04 -6.93
C MET A 16 5.69 7.92 -6.95
N LYS A 17 5.06 7.98 -8.12
CA LYS A 17 3.79 8.67 -8.26
C LYS A 17 2.64 7.71 -7.98
N LEU A 18 1.58 8.22 -7.38
CA LEU A 18 0.42 7.39 -7.07
C LEU A 18 -0.20 6.78 -8.33
N GLY A 19 -0.18 7.50 -9.44
CA GLY A 19 -0.68 6.97 -10.70
C GLY A 19 0.07 5.74 -11.16
N HIS A 20 1.39 5.72 -10.97
CA HIS A 20 2.20 4.55 -11.29
C HIS A 20 1.85 3.38 -10.37
N VAL A 21 1.71 3.64 -9.08
CA VAL A 21 1.34 2.61 -8.11
C VAL A 21 -0.01 2.00 -8.47
N ALA A 22 -1.00 2.84 -8.76
CA ALA A 22 -2.32 2.36 -9.15
C ALA A 22 -2.25 1.49 -10.40
N HIS A 23 -1.45 1.91 -11.39
CA HIS A 23 -1.29 1.15 -12.62
C HIS A 23 -0.73 -0.25 -12.35
N VAL A 24 0.30 -0.34 -11.53
CA VAL A 24 0.90 -1.63 -11.18
C VAL A 24 -0.09 -2.52 -10.44
N LEU A 25 -0.90 -1.94 -9.58
CA LEU A 25 -1.91 -2.68 -8.84
C LEU A 25 -3.15 -3.03 -9.68
N GLY A 26 -3.26 -2.46 -10.88
CA GLY A 26 -4.41 -2.71 -11.74
C GLY A 26 -5.70 -2.04 -11.26
N ILE A 27 -5.57 -0.91 -10.58
CA ILE A 27 -6.72 -0.15 -10.06
C ILE A 27 -6.63 1.30 -10.53
N THR A 28 -7.72 2.04 -10.38
CA THR A 28 -7.73 3.46 -10.73
C THR A 28 -7.08 4.28 -9.64
N ASN A 29 -6.67 5.52 -9.99
CA ASN A 29 -6.11 6.44 -9.02
C ASN A 29 -7.10 6.72 -7.89
N ASN A 30 -8.36 6.84 -8.22
CA ASN A 30 -9.38 7.10 -7.22
C ASN A 30 -9.54 5.92 -6.25
N THR A 31 -9.49 4.70 -6.79
CA THR A 31 -9.55 3.50 -5.95
C THR A 31 -8.36 3.43 -5.00
N LEU A 32 -7.16 3.74 -5.52
CA LEU A 32 -5.97 3.75 -4.67
C LEU A 32 -6.09 4.80 -3.57
N ARG A 33 -6.57 5.99 -3.92
CA ARG A 33 -6.75 7.05 -2.93
C ARG A 33 -7.71 6.62 -1.83
N CYS A 34 -8.82 5.99 -2.18
CA CYS A 34 -9.77 5.50 -1.20
C CYS A 34 -9.14 4.50 -0.23
N LYS A 35 -8.30 3.61 -0.76
CA LYS A 35 -7.60 2.64 0.08
C LYS A 35 -6.59 3.31 1.00
N LEU A 36 -5.90 4.34 0.51
CA LEU A 36 -4.93 5.08 1.32
C LEU A 36 -5.59 5.97 2.36
N GLU A 37 -6.87 6.28 2.19
CA GLU A 37 -7.64 7.06 3.16
C GLU A 37 -8.45 6.15 4.09
N ASN A 38 -8.23 4.84 4.04
CA ASN A 38 -8.93 3.85 4.84
C ASN A 38 -10.43 3.79 4.58
N GLU A 39 -10.87 4.25 3.41
CA GLU A 39 -12.28 4.11 3.01
C GLU A 39 -12.58 2.72 2.45
N SER A 40 -11.53 2.02 2.00
CA SER A 40 -11.64 0.62 1.61
C SER A 40 -10.30 -0.06 1.94
N GLU A 41 -10.32 -1.36 2.03
CA GLU A 41 -9.13 -2.11 2.42
C GLU A 41 -8.37 -2.63 1.21
N PHE A 42 -7.06 -2.79 1.38
CA PHE A 42 -6.22 -3.44 0.38
C PHE A 42 -6.51 -4.93 0.37
N LYS A 43 -6.62 -5.51 -0.82
CA LYS A 43 -6.70 -6.95 -0.98
C LYS A 43 -5.32 -7.55 -0.71
N VAL A 44 -5.28 -8.82 -0.32
CA VAL A 44 -4.01 -9.50 -0.07
C VAL A 44 -3.10 -9.43 -1.30
N SER A 45 -3.66 -9.66 -2.49
CA SER A 45 -2.88 -9.59 -3.72
C SER A 45 -2.32 -8.19 -3.97
N GLU A 46 -3.08 -7.15 -3.64
CA GLU A 46 -2.62 -5.77 -3.78
C GLU A 46 -1.51 -5.48 -2.79
N ALA A 47 -1.66 -5.94 -1.55
CA ALA A 47 -0.66 -5.75 -0.52
C ALA A 47 0.66 -6.42 -0.91
N GLU A 48 0.60 -7.62 -1.48
CA GLU A 48 1.79 -8.32 -1.94
C GLU A 48 2.49 -7.56 -3.06
N LYS A 49 1.74 -7.12 -4.06
CA LYS A 49 2.32 -6.37 -5.18
C LYS A 49 2.95 -5.07 -4.70
N LEU A 50 2.23 -4.35 -3.85
CA LEU A 50 2.72 -3.07 -3.35
C LEU A 50 3.96 -3.25 -2.48
N SER A 51 3.97 -4.24 -1.61
CA SER A 51 5.13 -4.47 -0.75
C SER A 51 6.36 -4.86 -1.56
N LYS A 52 6.19 -5.65 -2.62
CA LYS A 52 7.31 -5.98 -3.51
C LYS A 52 7.82 -4.74 -4.22
N MET A 53 6.91 -3.91 -4.70
CA MET A 53 7.27 -2.68 -5.39
C MET A 53 8.06 -1.74 -4.48
N LEU A 54 7.66 -1.66 -3.22
CA LEU A 54 8.30 -0.79 -2.24
C LEU A 54 9.50 -1.42 -1.55
N GLY A 55 9.82 -2.68 -1.86
CA GLY A 55 10.95 -3.38 -1.28
C GLY A 55 10.78 -3.71 0.20
N MET A 56 9.56 -3.91 0.63
CA MET A 56 9.29 -4.24 2.03
C MET A 56 9.64 -5.69 2.34
N THR A 57 10.16 -5.91 3.55
CA THR A 57 10.30 -7.27 4.08
C THR A 57 8.94 -7.84 4.40
N VAL A 58 8.85 -9.15 4.56
CA VAL A 58 7.60 -9.80 4.94
C VAL A 58 7.07 -9.24 6.26
N GLU A 59 7.97 -9.04 7.22
CA GLU A 59 7.59 -8.50 8.53
C GLU A 59 7.02 -7.10 8.41
N ARG A 60 7.64 -6.25 7.59
CA ARG A 60 7.18 -4.89 7.41
C ARG A 60 5.85 -4.86 6.65
N ARG A 61 5.71 -5.74 5.65
CA ARG A 61 4.45 -5.88 4.93
C ARG A 61 3.31 -6.23 5.89
N ASP A 62 3.54 -7.23 6.74
CA ASP A 62 2.51 -7.67 7.67
C ASP A 62 2.14 -6.55 8.64
N ARG A 63 3.12 -5.80 9.10
CA ARG A 63 2.88 -4.68 10.00
C ARG A 63 2.08 -3.57 9.33
N CYS A 64 2.38 -3.27 8.07
CA CYS A 64 1.71 -2.18 7.36
C CYS A 64 0.28 -2.53 6.96
N PHE A 65 0.07 -3.74 6.46
CA PHE A 65 -1.20 -4.11 5.85
C PHE A 65 -2.13 -4.88 6.77
N PHE A 66 -1.59 -5.66 7.66
CA PHE A 66 -2.41 -6.48 8.54
C PHE A 66 -2.39 -5.99 9.98
N GLY A 67 -1.55 -4.99 10.24
CA GLY A 67 -1.44 -4.36 11.53
C GLY A 67 -0.78 -5.23 12.58
N PRO A 68 -0.44 -4.66 13.73
CA PRO A 68 -0.05 -5.47 14.84
C PRO A 68 -1.27 -6.27 15.25
N ALA A 69 -1.07 -7.54 15.49
CA ALA A 69 -2.13 -8.41 15.92
C ALA A 69 -2.72 -7.84 17.22
N GLY A 70 -3.91 -7.47 17.13
CA GLY A 70 -4.55 -6.81 18.26
C GLY A 70 -4.98 -5.47 17.84
#